data_b713e3b4b95c729b3650bbfcfadb09ac
#
_entry.id   b713e3b4b95c729b3650bbfcfadb09ac
#
_cell.length_a   1.000
_cell.length_b   1.000
_cell.length_c   1.000
_cell.angle_alpha   90.00
_cell.angle_beta   90.00
_cell.angle_gamma   90.00
#
_symmetry.space_group_name_H-M   'P 1'
#
loop_
_entity.id
_entity.type
_entity.pdbx_description
1 polymer ?
#
loop_
_entity_poly.entity_id
_entity_poly.type
_entity_poly.pdbx_seq_one_letter_code
_entity_poly.pdbx_strand_id
1 'polypeptide(L)'
;QKTAYEIGVRLVGSEMCIRDRDRAKQVSVEFAVEEIDDRTSRLHVDVSGIIEGYEFSDNHEVLLQTSNAVCPTCTRKAGSYFEAVMQLRSAGRRLSETELKSLRETLDEMLSEMEADPMFFISEEGAVTGGWDLKLGSKAMARRWSRNLVKKFGGTVKETSTVVGANDGIEVSRLTLSYRKPAYGLGDVIRFRKNLWIVESWQKDGPILKKMDRFERTGATWRDMEGSVVVCPRSEQFVVDILNRDSSAVEVLDPTEYKVVTVALPYDDDPESKSVRIGFIQGVWLAVPSGRK
;
A
#
# COMPACT_ATOMS: atom_id res chain seq x y z
N GLN A 1 -15.60 -17.47 20.83
CA GLN A 1 -15.28 -17.00 22.21
C GLN A 1 -14.44 -15.73 22.05
N LYS A 2 -15.00 -14.60 22.46
CA LYS A 2 -14.23 -13.35 22.52
C LYS A 2 -13.36 -13.38 23.77
N THR A 3 -12.09 -13.01 23.60
CA THR A 3 -11.15 -12.95 24.72
C THR A 3 -11.49 -11.79 25.65
N ALA A 4 -11.11 -11.88 26.94
CA ALA A 4 -11.31 -10.83 27.93
C ALA A 4 -10.81 -9.43 27.44
N TYR A 5 -9.82 -9.40 26.58
CA TYR A 5 -9.30 -8.20 25.92
C TYR A 5 -10.32 -7.55 24.97
N GLU A 6 -11.09 -8.32 24.22
CA GLU A 6 -12.10 -7.76 23.29
C GLU A 6 -13.33 -7.19 24.02
N ILE A 7 -13.62 -7.72 25.23
CA ILE A 7 -14.66 -7.19 26.10
C ILE A 7 -14.22 -5.83 26.69
N GLY A 8 -12.97 -5.73 27.14
CA GLY A 8 -12.37 -4.51 27.69
C GLY A 8 -12.37 -3.33 26.71
N VAL A 9 -12.16 -3.59 25.43
CA VAL A 9 -12.15 -2.52 24.38
C VAL A 9 -13.53 -1.89 24.14
N ARG A 10 -14.64 -2.58 24.47
CA ARG A 10 -15.99 -2.04 24.35
C ARG A 10 -16.54 -1.42 25.65
N LEU A 11 -15.90 -1.65 26.77
CA LEU A 11 -16.15 -0.98 28.05
C LEU A 11 -15.39 0.35 28.21
N VAL A 12 -14.71 0.79 27.15
CA VAL A 12 -13.83 1.98 27.08
C VAL A 12 -14.53 3.28 27.52
N GLY A 13 -15.87 3.35 27.51
CA GLY A 13 -16.58 4.51 28.04
C GLY A 13 -16.35 4.75 29.54
N SER A 14 -16.18 3.70 30.35
CA SER A 14 -15.91 3.83 31.78
C SER A 14 -14.43 4.07 32.09
N GLU A 15 -13.53 3.44 31.35
CA GLU A 15 -12.08 3.71 31.47
C GLU A 15 -11.72 5.13 31.03
N MET A 16 -12.33 5.68 29.99
CA MET A 16 -12.11 7.05 29.54
C MET A 16 -12.52 8.07 30.62
N CYS A 17 -13.63 7.83 31.32
CA CYS A 17 -14.05 8.71 32.41
C CYS A 17 -13.12 8.67 33.63
N ILE A 18 -12.42 7.57 33.85
CA ILE A 18 -11.42 7.42 34.94
C ILE A 18 -10.06 7.99 34.55
N ARG A 19 -9.64 7.83 33.30
CA ARG A 19 -8.35 8.34 32.80
C ARG A 19 -8.31 9.84 32.61
N ASP A 20 -9.41 10.47 32.29
CA ASP A 20 -9.50 11.94 32.09
C ASP A 20 -9.48 12.75 33.40
N ARG A 21 -9.50 12.08 34.56
CA ARG A 21 -9.24 12.76 35.81
C ARG A 21 -7.76 12.69 36.15
N ASP A 22 -7.06 13.79 35.92
CA ASP A 22 -5.60 14.00 36.16
C ASP A 22 -5.10 13.61 37.58
N ARG A 23 -5.99 13.10 38.44
CA ARG A 23 -5.73 12.80 39.85
C ARG A 23 -5.60 11.31 40.16
N ALA A 24 -6.13 10.43 39.31
CA ALA A 24 -6.02 8.98 39.51
C ALA A 24 -4.74 8.44 38.91
N LYS A 25 -3.96 7.70 39.70
CA LYS A 25 -2.71 7.02 39.27
C LYS A 25 -2.84 5.53 39.53
N GLN A 26 -2.16 4.72 38.70
CA GLN A 26 -2.07 3.26 38.87
C GLN A 26 -3.47 2.59 38.95
N VAL A 27 -4.42 3.02 38.11
CA VAL A 27 -5.74 2.40 38.04
C VAL A 27 -5.62 1.00 37.43
N SER A 28 -6.06 -0.01 38.15
CA SER A 28 -6.22 -1.38 37.70
C SER A 28 -7.71 -1.72 37.65
N VAL A 29 -8.13 -2.39 36.58
CA VAL A 29 -9.48 -2.90 36.43
C VAL A 29 -9.38 -4.40 36.19
N GLU A 30 -9.90 -5.16 37.14
CA GLU A 30 -10.00 -6.62 37.04
C GLU A 30 -11.48 -6.99 36.85
N PHE A 31 -11.74 -8.03 36.07
CA PHE A 31 -13.10 -8.49 35.88
C PHE A 31 -13.18 -10.01 35.79
N ALA A 32 -14.24 -10.54 36.34
CA ALA A 32 -14.62 -11.95 36.26
C ALA A 32 -16.02 -12.07 35.66
N VAL A 33 -16.22 -13.04 34.79
CA VAL A 33 -17.51 -13.32 34.14
C VAL A 33 -18.05 -14.63 34.69
N GLU A 34 -19.25 -14.58 35.27
CA GLU A 34 -20.02 -15.75 35.70
C GLU A 34 -21.15 -15.96 34.69
N GLU A 35 -21.21 -17.10 34.03
CA GLU A 35 -22.32 -17.47 33.14
C GLU A 35 -23.54 -17.88 33.97
N ILE A 36 -24.67 -17.19 33.80
CA ILE A 36 -25.94 -17.51 34.46
C ILE A 36 -26.79 -18.42 33.57
N ASP A 37 -26.87 -18.07 32.27
CA ASP A 37 -27.52 -18.85 31.24
C ASP A 37 -26.89 -18.60 29.87
N ASP A 38 -27.39 -19.27 28.81
CA ASP A 38 -26.84 -19.17 27.42
C ASP A 38 -26.79 -17.73 26.85
N ARG A 39 -27.47 -16.79 27.47
CA ARG A 39 -27.59 -15.40 26.99
C ARG A 39 -27.29 -14.34 28.06
N THR A 40 -27.17 -14.76 29.30
CA THR A 40 -26.99 -13.81 30.42
C THR A 40 -25.77 -14.20 31.20
N SER A 41 -24.85 -13.29 31.38
CA SER A 41 -23.69 -13.44 32.25
C SER A 41 -23.64 -12.30 33.25
N ARG A 42 -23.11 -12.57 34.43
CA ARG A 42 -22.80 -11.56 35.43
C ARG A 42 -21.33 -11.19 35.31
N LEU A 43 -21.09 -9.90 35.15
CA LEU A 43 -19.75 -9.35 35.15
C LEU A 43 -19.46 -8.72 36.50
N HIS A 44 -18.49 -9.22 37.21
CA HIS A 44 -17.91 -8.59 38.40
C HIS A 44 -16.74 -7.73 37.95
N VAL A 45 -16.73 -6.47 38.32
CA VAL A 45 -15.67 -5.52 37.95
C VAL A 45 -15.10 -4.95 39.25
N ASP A 46 -13.83 -5.20 39.48
CA ASP A 46 -13.06 -4.67 40.59
C ASP A 46 -12.14 -3.56 40.04
N VAL A 47 -12.33 -2.36 40.56
CA VAL A 47 -11.54 -1.19 40.19
C VAL A 47 -10.70 -0.78 41.37
N SER A 48 -9.40 -0.74 41.23
CA SER A 48 -8.50 -0.28 42.27
C SER A 48 -7.52 0.76 41.74
N GLY A 49 -6.98 1.61 42.61
CA GLY A 49 -6.02 2.62 42.20
C GLY A 49 -5.68 3.59 43.34
N ILE A 50 -4.99 4.66 42.99
CA ILE A 50 -4.59 5.71 43.94
C ILE A 50 -5.11 7.05 43.44
N ILE A 51 -5.88 7.74 44.30
CA ILE A 51 -6.33 9.11 44.06
C ILE A 51 -5.76 10.02 45.16
N GLU A 52 -5.01 11.02 44.76
CA GLU A 52 -4.38 12.00 45.64
C GLU A 52 -3.53 11.38 46.77
N GLY A 53 -2.97 10.17 46.51
CA GLY A 53 -2.15 9.45 47.49
C GLY A 53 -2.93 8.47 48.38
N TYR A 54 -4.24 8.35 48.21
CA TYR A 54 -5.07 7.40 48.92
C TYR A 54 -5.47 6.24 48.03
N GLU A 55 -5.32 5.02 48.55
CA GLU A 55 -5.75 3.81 47.83
C GLU A 55 -7.29 3.75 47.87
N PHE A 56 -7.89 3.38 46.74
CA PHE A 56 -9.30 3.08 46.63
C PHE A 56 -9.51 1.71 45.96
N SER A 57 -10.60 1.06 46.34
CA SER A 57 -11.10 -0.15 45.68
C SER A 57 -12.62 -0.06 45.64
N ASP A 58 -13.19 -0.35 44.47
CA ASP A 58 -14.65 -0.34 44.28
C ASP A 58 -15.06 -1.54 43.43
N ASN A 59 -16.20 -2.14 43.76
CA ASN A 59 -16.72 -3.35 43.14
C ASN A 59 -18.06 -3.07 42.50
N HIS A 60 -18.23 -3.49 41.26
CA HIS A 60 -19.46 -3.34 40.52
C HIS A 60 -19.92 -4.69 39.93
N GLU A 61 -21.24 -4.91 39.98
CA GLU A 61 -21.85 -6.04 39.28
C GLU A 61 -22.73 -5.53 38.14
N VAL A 62 -22.53 -6.13 36.95
CA VAL A 62 -23.30 -5.76 35.74
C VAL A 62 -23.83 -7.04 35.09
N LEU A 63 -25.09 -7.06 34.72
CA LEU A 63 -25.65 -8.14 33.92
C LEU A 63 -25.36 -7.86 32.44
N LEU A 64 -24.67 -8.77 31.81
CA LEU A 64 -24.41 -8.79 30.38
C LEU A 64 -25.46 -9.65 29.69
N GLN A 65 -26.19 -9.10 28.76
CA GLN A 65 -27.11 -9.84 27.91
C GLN A 65 -26.46 -10.01 26.52
N THR A 66 -26.28 -11.25 26.11
CA THR A 66 -25.76 -11.60 24.79
C THR A 66 -26.91 -11.89 23.84
N SER A 67 -27.01 -11.13 22.76
CA SER A 67 -27.95 -11.41 21.69
C SER A 67 -27.22 -11.88 20.43
N ASN A 68 -27.77 -12.91 19.79
CA ASN A 68 -27.27 -13.33 18.46
C ASN A 68 -27.78 -12.35 17.41
N ALA A 69 -26.95 -11.36 17.09
CA ALA A 69 -27.21 -10.44 15.99
C ALA A 69 -26.16 -10.63 14.89
N VAL A 70 -26.62 -10.68 13.65
CA VAL A 70 -25.68 -10.66 12.51
C VAL A 70 -25.14 -9.26 12.39
N CYS A 71 -23.82 -9.10 12.44
CA CYS A 71 -23.23 -7.76 12.31
C CYS A 71 -23.52 -7.19 10.91
N PRO A 72 -23.69 -5.84 10.78
CA PRO A 72 -23.99 -5.20 9.51
C PRO A 72 -22.97 -5.52 8.41
N THR A 73 -21.70 -5.67 8.75
CA THR A 73 -20.64 -6.05 7.80
C THR A 73 -20.84 -7.48 7.28
N CYS A 74 -21.16 -8.43 8.17
CA CYS A 74 -21.43 -9.81 7.76
C CYS A 74 -22.68 -9.90 6.87
N THR A 75 -23.73 -9.16 7.21
CA THR A 75 -24.95 -9.08 6.37
C THR A 75 -24.64 -8.52 4.98
N ARG A 76 -23.87 -7.45 4.91
CA ARG A 76 -23.47 -6.84 3.63
C ARG A 76 -22.57 -7.77 2.80
N LYS A 77 -21.60 -8.43 3.43
CA LYS A 77 -20.75 -9.43 2.75
C LYS A 77 -21.59 -10.59 2.19
N ALA A 78 -22.48 -11.17 3.00
CA ALA A 78 -23.37 -12.25 2.57
C ALA A 78 -24.31 -11.82 1.44
N GLY A 79 -24.77 -10.56 1.44
CA GLY A 79 -25.59 -9.97 0.37
C GLY A 79 -24.81 -9.46 -0.83
N SER A 80 -23.52 -9.75 -0.95
CA SER A 80 -22.64 -9.26 -2.04
C SER A 80 -22.72 -7.74 -2.25
N TYR A 81 -22.90 -6.99 -1.16
CA TYR A 81 -22.97 -5.53 -1.20
C TYR A 81 -21.64 -4.91 -1.59
N PHE A 82 -21.68 -3.91 -2.46
CA PHE A 82 -20.52 -3.07 -2.79
C PHE A 82 -20.95 -1.68 -3.24
N GLU A 83 -20.10 -0.70 -2.99
CA GLU A 83 -20.26 0.68 -3.44
C GLU A 83 -19.31 1.07 -4.56
N ALA A 84 -18.18 0.35 -4.67
CA ALA A 84 -17.16 0.65 -5.65
C ALA A 84 -16.61 -0.60 -6.33
N VAL A 85 -16.21 -0.44 -7.60
CA VAL A 85 -15.44 -1.41 -8.36
C VAL A 85 -14.07 -0.83 -8.66
N MET A 86 -13.02 -1.55 -8.28
CA MET A 86 -11.64 -1.25 -8.67
C MET A 86 -11.22 -2.20 -9.78
N GLN A 87 -10.85 -1.64 -10.92
CA GLN A 87 -10.37 -2.38 -12.08
C GLN A 87 -8.86 -2.18 -12.20
N LEU A 88 -8.09 -3.25 -11.98
CA LEU A 88 -6.65 -3.23 -12.17
C LEU A 88 -6.31 -3.61 -13.61
N ARG A 89 -5.64 -2.73 -14.31
CA ARG A 89 -5.23 -2.88 -15.71
C ARG A 89 -3.77 -2.49 -15.88
N SER A 90 -3.18 -2.84 -17.02
CA SER A 90 -1.87 -2.38 -17.45
C SER A 90 -1.96 -1.60 -18.75
N ALA A 91 -1.00 -0.75 -18.99
CA ALA A 91 -0.87 -0.01 -20.25
C ALA A 91 -0.27 -0.93 -21.32
N GLY A 92 -1.09 -1.32 -22.30
CA GLY A 92 -0.63 -2.06 -23.50
C GLY A 92 -0.24 -3.53 -23.32
N ARG A 93 -0.41 -4.11 -22.11
CA ARG A 93 -0.08 -5.52 -21.84
C ARG A 93 -0.98 -6.11 -20.75
N ARG A 94 -0.80 -7.37 -20.44
CA ARG A 94 -1.41 -7.99 -19.25
C ARG A 94 -0.54 -7.74 -18.01
N LEU A 95 -1.17 -7.58 -16.86
CA LEU A 95 -0.49 -7.61 -15.57
C LEU A 95 0.05 -9.02 -15.31
N SER A 96 1.29 -9.11 -14.83
CA SER A 96 1.84 -10.40 -14.37
C SER A 96 1.24 -10.76 -13.00
N GLU A 97 1.36 -12.04 -12.62
CA GLU A 97 0.91 -12.50 -11.30
C GLU A 97 1.68 -11.81 -10.17
N THR A 98 2.98 -11.58 -10.36
CA THR A 98 3.82 -10.87 -9.39
C THR A 98 3.39 -9.41 -9.22
N GLU A 99 3.02 -8.74 -10.30
CA GLU A 99 2.48 -7.37 -10.25
C GLU A 99 1.11 -7.34 -9.56
N LEU A 100 0.21 -8.26 -9.90
CA LEU A 100 -1.09 -8.37 -9.24
C LEU A 100 -0.93 -8.60 -7.73
N LYS A 101 -0.03 -9.49 -7.35
CA LYS A 101 0.30 -9.74 -5.94
C LYS A 101 0.78 -8.46 -5.25
N SER A 102 1.74 -7.74 -5.84
CA SER A 102 2.25 -6.49 -5.27
C SER A 102 1.19 -5.39 -5.17
N LEU A 103 0.28 -5.30 -6.15
CA LEU A 103 -0.86 -4.38 -6.08
C LEU A 103 -1.82 -4.77 -4.96
N ARG A 104 -2.11 -6.08 -4.82
CA ARG A 104 -3.04 -6.62 -3.83
C ARG A 104 -2.49 -6.45 -2.40
N GLU A 105 -1.21 -6.67 -2.19
CA GLU A 105 -0.53 -6.47 -0.91
C GLU A 105 -0.72 -5.04 -0.37
N THR A 106 -0.74 -4.02 -1.22
CA THR A 106 -1.01 -2.64 -0.77
C THR A 106 -2.45 -2.44 -0.29
N LEU A 107 -3.39 -3.25 -0.74
CA LEU A 107 -4.75 -3.24 -0.23
C LEU A 107 -4.83 -3.92 1.13
N ASP A 108 -4.14 -5.04 1.31
CA ASP A 108 -4.09 -5.75 2.58
C ASP A 108 -3.41 -4.92 3.67
N GLU A 109 -2.29 -4.25 3.35
CA GLU A 109 -1.65 -3.27 4.22
C GLU A 109 -2.65 -2.19 4.67
N MET A 110 -3.40 -1.61 3.72
CA MET A 110 -4.39 -0.56 4.02
C MET A 110 -5.57 -1.10 4.84
N LEU A 111 -6.02 -2.32 4.58
CA LEU A 111 -7.11 -2.95 5.34
C LEU A 111 -6.71 -3.23 6.79
N SER A 112 -5.48 -3.68 7.03
CA SER A 112 -4.97 -3.93 8.38
C SER A 112 -4.85 -2.64 9.21
N GLU A 113 -4.52 -1.52 8.57
CA GLU A 113 -4.49 -0.20 9.22
C GLU A 113 -5.89 0.33 9.62
N MET A 114 -6.95 -0.17 9.00
CA MET A 114 -8.31 0.37 9.10
C MET A 114 -9.34 -0.66 9.58
N GLU A 115 -8.94 -1.61 10.39
CA GLU A 115 -9.84 -2.67 10.92
C GLU A 115 -11.10 -2.15 11.63
N ALA A 116 -11.05 -0.91 12.12
CA ALA A 116 -12.18 -0.30 12.85
C ALA A 116 -13.36 0.12 11.95
N ASP A 117 -13.17 0.28 10.62
CA ASP A 117 -14.26 0.69 9.73
C ASP A 117 -14.99 -0.52 9.14
N PRO A 118 -16.26 -0.76 9.53
CA PRO A 118 -17.03 -1.92 9.10
C PRO A 118 -17.33 -1.92 7.59
N MET A 119 -17.12 -0.79 6.89
CA MET A 119 -17.30 -0.69 5.44
C MET A 119 -16.02 -1.01 4.64
N PHE A 120 -14.88 -1.19 5.31
CA PHE A 120 -13.63 -1.55 4.66
C PHE A 120 -13.52 -3.06 4.49
N PHE A 121 -14.18 -3.59 3.49
CA PHE A 121 -14.12 -5.00 3.13
C PHE A 121 -14.15 -5.20 1.62
N ILE A 122 -13.66 -6.36 1.18
CA ILE A 122 -13.77 -6.84 -0.19
C ILE A 122 -15.00 -7.76 -0.26
N SER A 123 -15.93 -7.43 -1.15
CA SER A 123 -17.13 -8.24 -1.39
C SER A 123 -16.85 -9.38 -2.35
N GLU A 124 -16.13 -9.09 -3.42
CA GLU A 124 -15.77 -10.05 -4.46
C GLU A 124 -14.50 -9.59 -5.17
N GLU A 125 -13.66 -10.52 -5.59
CA GLU A 125 -12.52 -10.26 -6.44
C GLU A 125 -12.29 -11.42 -7.43
N GLY A 126 -11.75 -11.08 -8.60
CA GLY A 126 -11.47 -12.11 -9.60
C GLY A 126 -10.77 -11.60 -10.85
N ALA A 127 -10.21 -12.57 -11.57
CA ALA A 127 -9.59 -12.34 -12.86
C ALA A 127 -10.64 -12.01 -13.92
N VAL A 128 -10.33 -11.02 -14.75
CA VAL A 128 -11.13 -10.65 -15.92
C VAL A 128 -10.23 -10.53 -17.13
N THR A 129 -10.83 -10.48 -18.32
CA THR A 129 -10.06 -10.26 -19.54
C THR A 129 -9.24 -8.97 -19.46
N GLY A 130 -7.92 -9.10 -19.44
CA GLY A 130 -6.97 -7.97 -19.40
C GLY A 130 -6.66 -7.41 -18.03
N GLY A 131 -7.07 -8.07 -16.93
CA GLY A 131 -6.71 -7.62 -15.58
C GLY A 131 -7.43 -8.32 -14.45
N TRP A 132 -7.69 -7.56 -13.39
CA TRP A 132 -8.33 -8.04 -12.16
C TRP A 132 -9.33 -7.01 -11.66
N ASP A 133 -10.50 -7.46 -11.25
CA ASP A 133 -11.55 -6.59 -10.71
C ASP A 133 -11.85 -6.95 -9.26
N LEU A 134 -12.07 -5.91 -8.45
CA LEU A 134 -12.45 -6.03 -7.04
C LEU A 134 -13.70 -5.21 -6.77
N LYS A 135 -14.67 -5.79 -6.07
CA LYS A 135 -15.84 -5.10 -5.52
C LYS A 135 -15.57 -4.75 -4.07
N LEU A 136 -15.64 -3.47 -3.75
CA LEU A 136 -15.26 -2.90 -2.46
C LEU A 136 -16.47 -2.33 -1.73
N GLY A 137 -16.55 -2.54 -0.42
CA GLY A 137 -17.66 -2.13 0.43
C GLY A 137 -17.83 -0.61 0.53
N SER A 138 -16.77 0.18 0.24
CA SER A 138 -16.78 1.64 0.40
C SER A 138 -16.13 2.36 -0.77
N LYS A 139 -16.77 3.46 -1.22
CA LYS A 139 -16.17 4.40 -2.19
C LYS A 139 -14.92 5.09 -1.65
N ALA A 140 -14.92 5.41 -0.34
CA ALA A 140 -13.79 6.03 0.33
C ALA A 140 -12.55 5.13 0.31
N MET A 141 -12.75 3.84 0.60
CA MET A 141 -11.73 2.80 0.49
C MET A 141 -11.13 2.74 -0.92
N ALA A 142 -11.97 2.65 -1.94
CA ALA A 142 -11.54 2.56 -3.33
C ALA A 142 -10.69 3.78 -3.75
N ARG A 143 -11.13 5.00 -3.39
CA ARG A 143 -10.39 6.23 -3.67
C ARG A 143 -9.07 6.32 -2.90
N ARG A 144 -9.05 5.88 -1.63
CA ARG A 144 -7.81 5.85 -0.84
C ARG A 144 -6.80 4.89 -1.45
N TRP A 145 -7.25 3.68 -1.80
CA TRP A 145 -6.39 2.68 -2.42
C TRP A 145 -5.87 3.14 -3.79
N SER A 146 -6.72 3.70 -4.65
CA SER A 146 -6.32 4.19 -5.97
C SER A 146 -5.21 5.27 -5.88
N ARG A 147 -5.30 6.19 -4.92
CA ARG A 147 -4.24 7.18 -4.66
C ARG A 147 -2.93 6.52 -4.20
N ASN A 148 -3.03 5.49 -3.37
CA ASN A 148 -1.87 4.73 -2.90
C ASN A 148 -1.17 4.01 -4.07
N LEU A 149 -1.94 3.39 -4.96
CA LEU A 149 -1.42 2.73 -6.16
C LEU A 149 -0.66 3.72 -7.06
N VAL A 150 -1.25 4.87 -7.35
CA VAL A 150 -0.60 5.92 -8.16
C VAL A 150 0.67 6.44 -7.50
N LYS A 151 0.68 6.63 -6.19
CA LYS A 151 1.85 7.08 -5.44
C LYS A 151 2.99 6.06 -5.46
N LYS A 152 2.66 4.76 -5.28
CA LYS A 152 3.66 3.67 -5.17
C LYS A 152 4.16 3.19 -6.54
N PHE A 153 3.26 3.04 -7.50
CA PHE A 153 3.56 2.40 -8.79
C PHE A 153 3.43 3.33 -10.01
N GLY A 154 2.99 4.56 -9.80
CA GLY A 154 2.67 5.46 -10.92
C GLY A 154 1.36 5.06 -11.61
N GLY A 155 1.17 5.56 -12.83
CA GLY A 155 0.01 5.22 -13.65
C GLY A 155 -1.17 6.19 -13.52
N THR A 156 -2.28 5.81 -14.10
CA THR A 156 -3.48 6.64 -14.20
C THR A 156 -4.68 5.97 -13.55
N VAL A 157 -5.57 6.79 -13.00
CA VAL A 157 -6.88 6.35 -12.51
C VAL A 157 -7.97 7.12 -13.26
N LYS A 158 -8.90 6.40 -13.86
CA LYS A 158 -10.13 6.96 -14.40
C LYS A 158 -11.28 6.64 -13.43
N GLU A 159 -11.96 7.68 -12.99
CA GLU A 159 -13.13 7.57 -12.10
C GLU A 159 -14.40 7.79 -12.90
N THR A 160 -15.39 6.91 -12.72
CA THR A 160 -16.74 7.05 -13.27
C THR A 160 -17.75 6.66 -12.19
N SER A 161 -18.93 7.31 -12.22
CA SER A 161 -20.01 7.01 -11.30
C SER A 161 -21.29 6.72 -12.08
N THR A 162 -22.03 5.68 -11.66
CA THR A 162 -23.30 5.28 -12.26
C THR A 162 -24.37 5.25 -11.18
N VAL A 163 -25.47 5.95 -11.40
CA VAL A 163 -26.65 5.88 -10.53
C VAL A 163 -27.30 4.52 -10.70
N VAL A 164 -27.52 3.80 -9.60
CA VAL A 164 -28.07 2.44 -9.57
C VAL A 164 -29.45 2.36 -8.92
N GLY A 165 -29.94 3.48 -8.39
CA GLY A 165 -31.26 3.57 -7.77
C GLY A 165 -31.38 4.81 -6.88
N ALA A 166 -32.48 4.90 -6.14
CA ALA A 166 -32.67 5.88 -5.10
C ALA A 166 -33.16 5.19 -3.81
N ASN A 167 -32.72 5.66 -2.67
CA ASN A 167 -33.18 5.26 -1.35
C ASN A 167 -33.63 6.51 -0.60
N ASP A 168 -34.89 6.55 -0.16
CA ASP A 168 -35.51 7.70 0.51
C ASP A 168 -35.31 9.05 -0.22
N GLY A 169 -35.42 9.03 -1.57
CA GLY A 169 -35.23 10.20 -2.42
C GLY A 169 -33.77 10.60 -2.67
N ILE A 170 -32.81 9.89 -2.10
CA ILE A 170 -31.37 10.12 -2.28
C ILE A 170 -30.85 9.15 -3.35
N GLU A 171 -30.23 9.69 -4.40
CA GLU A 171 -29.62 8.88 -5.44
C GLU A 171 -28.49 8.02 -4.89
N VAL A 172 -28.59 6.71 -5.12
CA VAL A 172 -27.55 5.74 -4.81
C VAL A 172 -26.72 5.52 -6.07
N SER A 173 -25.42 5.78 -5.99
CA SER A 173 -24.50 5.59 -7.12
C SER A 173 -23.39 4.58 -6.76
N ARG A 174 -22.93 3.85 -7.78
CA ARG A 174 -21.73 3.02 -7.71
C ARG A 174 -20.56 3.70 -8.38
N LEU A 175 -19.40 3.59 -7.74
CA LEU A 175 -18.14 4.14 -8.23
C LEU A 175 -17.36 3.07 -8.98
N THR A 176 -16.83 3.40 -10.16
CA THR A 176 -15.85 2.56 -10.86
C THR A 176 -14.55 3.32 -11.01
N LEU A 177 -13.47 2.75 -10.49
CA LEU A 177 -12.11 3.24 -10.61
C LEU A 177 -11.31 2.28 -11.48
N SER A 178 -10.88 2.75 -12.65
CA SER A 178 -10.00 1.98 -13.53
C SER A 178 -8.55 2.48 -13.38
N TYR A 179 -7.75 1.72 -12.66
CA TYR A 179 -6.32 1.97 -12.49
C TYR A 179 -5.54 1.29 -13.61
N ARG A 180 -4.62 2.03 -14.23
CA ARG A 180 -3.70 1.52 -15.27
C ARG A 180 -2.27 1.67 -14.82
N LYS A 181 -1.62 0.54 -14.50
CA LYS A 181 -0.21 0.48 -14.14
C LYS A 181 0.64 0.69 -15.40
N PRO A 182 1.69 1.54 -15.37
CA PRO A 182 2.63 1.66 -16.48
C PRO A 182 3.43 0.37 -16.67
N ALA A 183 3.99 0.19 -17.87
CA ALA A 183 4.81 -0.98 -18.21
C ALA A 183 6.21 -0.93 -17.59
N TYR A 184 6.59 0.20 -17.05
CA TYR A 184 7.90 0.49 -16.44
C TYR A 184 7.74 0.85 -14.96
N GLY A 185 8.79 0.66 -14.18
CA GLY A 185 8.89 0.96 -12.75
C GLY A 185 9.96 2.02 -12.46
N LEU A 186 10.06 2.42 -11.19
CA LEU A 186 11.13 3.32 -10.74
C LEU A 186 12.50 2.65 -10.89
N GLY A 187 13.44 3.38 -11.46
CA GLY A 187 14.79 2.92 -11.72
C GLY A 187 14.96 2.11 -13.00
N ASP A 188 13.89 1.77 -13.71
CA ASP A 188 13.98 1.13 -15.02
C ASP A 188 14.64 2.07 -16.01
N VAL A 189 15.48 1.50 -16.87
CA VAL A 189 16.01 2.18 -18.05
C VAL A 189 15.04 1.94 -19.20
N ILE A 190 14.54 3.03 -19.76
CA ILE A 190 13.56 3.00 -20.84
C ILE A 190 14.11 3.73 -22.08
N ARG A 191 13.61 3.32 -23.24
CA ARG A 191 13.78 4.08 -24.48
C ARG A 191 12.56 4.97 -24.68
N PHE A 192 12.79 6.27 -24.67
CA PHE A 192 11.77 7.29 -24.90
C PHE A 192 12.33 8.35 -25.85
N ARG A 193 11.58 8.68 -26.91
CA ARG A 193 12.00 9.63 -27.96
C ARG A 193 13.44 9.39 -28.47
N LYS A 194 13.75 8.12 -28.76
CA LYS A 194 15.06 7.64 -29.28
C LYS A 194 16.24 7.74 -28.29
N ASN A 195 16.05 8.25 -27.10
CA ASN A 195 17.07 8.33 -26.05
C ASN A 195 16.80 7.32 -24.93
N LEU A 196 17.85 7.06 -24.13
CA LEU A 196 17.79 6.24 -22.95
C LEU A 196 17.55 7.13 -21.72
N TRP A 197 16.56 6.76 -20.94
CA TRP A 197 16.15 7.48 -19.75
C TRP A 197 15.94 6.52 -18.58
N ILE A 198 16.15 7.01 -17.37
CA ILE A 198 15.82 6.31 -16.13
C ILE A 198 14.53 6.92 -15.58
N VAL A 199 13.62 6.09 -15.14
CA VAL A 199 12.39 6.53 -14.44
C VAL A 199 12.75 6.90 -13.01
N GLU A 200 12.76 8.20 -12.70
CA GLU A 200 13.25 8.71 -11.43
C GLU A 200 12.16 8.80 -10.37
N SER A 201 11.01 9.34 -10.74
CA SER A 201 9.89 9.52 -9.80
C SER A 201 8.56 9.64 -10.53
N TRP A 202 7.48 9.54 -9.74
CA TRP A 202 6.11 9.73 -10.23
C TRP A 202 5.59 11.12 -9.90
N GLN A 203 4.94 11.74 -10.87
CA GLN A 203 4.11 12.92 -10.67
C GLN A 203 2.68 12.64 -11.12
N LYS A 204 1.76 13.56 -10.82
CA LYS A 204 0.34 13.41 -11.15
C LYS A 204 0.13 13.15 -12.65
N ASP A 205 0.83 13.89 -13.48
CA ASP A 205 0.60 13.90 -14.93
C ASP A 205 1.53 12.93 -15.68
N GLY A 206 2.52 12.32 -15.00
CA GLY A 206 3.44 11.37 -15.59
C GLY A 206 4.76 11.21 -14.83
N PRO A 207 5.73 10.48 -15.36
CA PRO A 207 7.03 10.28 -14.72
C PRO A 207 7.96 11.48 -14.93
N ILE A 208 8.87 11.64 -13.96
CA ILE A 208 10.12 12.37 -14.16
C ILE A 208 11.16 11.40 -14.66
N LEU A 209 11.79 11.75 -15.74
CA LEU A 209 12.82 10.99 -16.40
C LEU A 209 14.17 11.68 -16.27
N LYS A 210 15.20 10.91 -15.97
CA LYS A 210 16.59 11.31 -15.91
C LYS A 210 17.35 10.68 -17.07
N LYS A 211 18.12 11.46 -17.81
CA LYS A 211 18.86 10.97 -18.96
C LYS A 211 20.03 10.09 -18.53
N MET A 212 20.38 9.11 -19.36
CA MET A 212 21.45 8.15 -19.06
C MET A 212 22.85 8.74 -19.28
N ASP A 213 23.00 9.68 -20.20
CA ASP A 213 24.29 10.17 -20.69
C ASP A 213 24.72 11.52 -20.14
N ARG A 214 23.82 12.25 -19.44
CA ARG A 214 24.11 13.58 -18.90
C ARG A 214 23.10 14.06 -17.86
N PHE A 215 23.45 15.14 -17.17
CA PHE A 215 22.55 15.82 -16.23
C PHE A 215 21.39 16.53 -16.94
N GLU A 216 20.38 15.75 -17.32
CA GLU A 216 19.17 16.26 -17.92
C GLU A 216 17.98 15.55 -17.31
N ARG A 217 16.98 16.31 -16.84
CA ARG A 217 15.71 15.81 -16.32
C ARG A 217 14.58 16.35 -17.17
N THR A 218 13.58 15.53 -17.41
CA THR A 218 12.38 15.95 -18.13
C THR A 218 11.15 15.30 -17.49
N GLY A 219 10.04 16.05 -17.44
CA GLY A 219 8.72 15.48 -17.19
C GLY A 219 8.11 15.01 -18.48
N ALA A 220 7.46 13.87 -18.46
CA ALA A 220 6.67 13.36 -19.58
C ALA A 220 5.24 13.06 -19.12
N THR A 221 4.25 13.34 -19.96
CA THR A 221 2.87 12.97 -19.62
C THR A 221 2.66 11.47 -19.83
N TRP A 222 1.66 10.89 -19.15
CA TRP A 222 1.30 9.47 -19.35
C TRP A 222 1.02 9.17 -20.84
N ARG A 223 0.46 10.13 -21.56
CA ARG A 223 0.18 10.01 -22.99
C ARG A 223 1.47 10.03 -23.82
N ASP A 224 2.43 10.90 -23.50
CA ASP A 224 3.71 10.96 -24.20
C ASP A 224 4.50 9.65 -24.03
N MET A 225 4.29 8.98 -22.91
CA MET A 225 4.98 7.71 -22.59
C MET A 225 4.40 6.50 -23.32
N GLU A 226 3.31 6.67 -24.08
CA GLU A 226 2.80 5.59 -24.94
C GLU A 226 3.86 5.21 -25.98
N GLY A 227 4.16 3.92 -26.08
CA GLY A 227 5.22 3.40 -26.95
C GLY A 227 6.65 3.45 -26.38
N SER A 228 6.84 3.91 -25.14
CA SER A 228 8.13 3.74 -24.46
C SER A 228 8.37 2.25 -24.17
N VAL A 229 9.64 1.84 -24.28
CA VAL A 229 10.04 0.44 -24.12
C VAL A 229 11.05 0.33 -22.99
N VAL A 230 10.82 -0.59 -22.04
CA VAL A 230 11.82 -0.94 -21.05
C VAL A 230 12.95 -1.68 -21.73
N VAL A 231 14.17 -1.20 -21.58
CA VAL A 231 15.39 -1.79 -22.18
C VAL A 231 16.28 -2.46 -21.14
N CYS A 232 16.16 -2.06 -19.87
CA CYS A 232 16.81 -2.72 -18.73
C CYS A 232 15.96 -2.46 -17.47
N PRO A 233 15.19 -3.45 -17.01
CA PRO A 233 14.47 -3.35 -15.76
C PRO A 233 15.40 -3.13 -14.57
N ARG A 234 14.92 -2.49 -13.52
CA ARG A 234 15.68 -2.29 -12.28
C ARG A 234 16.15 -3.60 -11.66
N SER A 235 15.39 -4.66 -11.81
CA SER A 235 15.72 -6.02 -11.35
C SER A 235 16.88 -6.68 -12.11
N GLU A 236 17.17 -6.20 -13.30
CA GLU A 236 18.28 -6.69 -14.16
C GLU A 236 19.52 -5.77 -14.11
N GLN A 237 19.54 -4.82 -13.18
CA GLN A 237 20.68 -3.97 -12.91
C GLN A 237 21.45 -4.49 -11.70
N PHE A 238 22.76 -4.56 -11.83
CA PHE A 238 23.65 -5.10 -10.80
C PHE A 238 24.49 -3.98 -10.19
N VAL A 239 24.75 -4.07 -8.90
CA VAL A 239 25.78 -3.28 -8.24
C VAL A 239 27.01 -4.16 -8.13
N VAL A 240 28.08 -3.76 -8.80
CA VAL A 240 29.32 -4.53 -8.89
C VAL A 240 30.49 -3.73 -8.33
N ASP A 241 31.48 -4.43 -7.79
CA ASP A 241 32.70 -3.81 -7.28
C ASP A 241 33.60 -3.36 -8.44
N ILE A 242 34.25 -2.23 -8.24
CA ILE A 242 35.21 -1.67 -9.18
C ILE A 242 36.56 -2.34 -8.94
N LEU A 243 37.07 -3.04 -9.95
CA LEU A 243 38.38 -3.70 -9.92
C LEU A 243 39.51 -2.70 -10.17
N ASN A 244 39.31 -1.84 -11.15
CA ASN A 244 40.24 -0.79 -11.52
C ASN A 244 39.45 0.45 -11.99
N ARG A 245 40.01 1.64 -11.80
CA ARG A 245 39.41 2.89 -12.21
C ARG A 245 40.41 3.79 -12.91
N ASP A 246 40.00 4.31 -14.04
CA ASP A 246 40.72 5.41 -14.71
C ASP A 246 39.87 6.69 -14.73
N SER A 247 40.30 7.72 -15.45
CA SER A 247 39.63 9.01 -15.51
C SER A 247 38.29 9.00 -16.24
N SER A 248 37.99 7.97 -17.02
CA SER A 248 36.80 7.92 -17.91
C SER A 248 36.01 6.61 -17.83
N ALA A 249 36.61 5.56 -17.26
CA ALA A 249 36.03 4.24 -17.24
C ALA A 249 36.39 3.47 -15.96
N VAL A 250 35.67 2.41 -15.70
CA VAL A 250 35.97 1.43 -14.66
C VAL A 250 35.98 0.02 -15.25
N GLU A 251 36.86 -0.80 -14.69
CA GLU A 251 36.86 -2.24 -14.93
C GLU A 251 36.07 -2.93 -13.84
N VAL A 252 35.10 -3.75 -14.24
CA VAL A 252 34.22 -4.50 -13.36
C VAL A 252 34.11 -5.93 -13.82
N LEU A 253 33.67 -6.81 -12.93
CA LEU A 253 33.36 -8.19 -13.30
C LEU A 253 31.93 -8.26 -13.87
N ASP A 254 31.79 -8.81 -15.08
CA ASP A 254 30.49 -9.14 -15.66
C ASP A 254 29.78 -10.14 -14.74
N PRO A 255 28.59 -9.79 -14.21
CA PRO A 255 27.87 -10.65 -13.25
C PRO A 255 27.33 -11.94 -13.87
N THR A 256 27.33 -12.05 -15.20
CA THR A 256 26.81 -13.22 -15.92
C THR A 256 27.89 -14.14 -16.45
N GLU A 257 28.94 -13.57 -17.03
CA GLU A 257 30.04 -14.34 -17.65
C GLU A 257 31.33 -14.39 -16.81
N TYR A 258 31.38 -13.62 -15.72
CA TYR A 258 32.55 -13.51 -14.83
C TYR A 258 33.86 -13.12 -15.58
N LYS A 259 33.71 -12.27 -16.60
CA LYS A 259 34.83 -11.67 -17.34
C LYS A 259 34.99 -10.21 -16.92
N VAL A 260 36.22 -9.73 -16.98
CA VAL A 260 36.48 -8.30 -16.78
C VAL A 260 35.99 -7.52 -18.01
N VAL A 261 35.13 -6.53 -17.74
CA VAL A 261 34.57 -5.62 -18.75
C VAL A 261 34.84 -4.18 -18.34
N THR A 262 35.11 -3.35 -19.37
CA THR A 262 35.31 -1.92 -19.17
C THR A 262 34.01 -1.18 -19.42
N VAL A 263 33.58 -0.37 -18.45
CA VAL A 263 32.35 0.40 -18.48
C VAL A 263 32.70 1.87 -18.32
N ALA A 264 32.16 2.74 -19.20
CA ALA A 264 32.35 4.18 -19.09
C ALA A 264 31.70 4.70 -17.78
N LEU A 265 32.37 5.62 -17.11
CA LEU A 265 31.87 6.24 -15.90
C LEU A 265 30.54 6.98 -16.14
N PRO A 266 29.58 6.87 -15.22
CA PRO A 266 28.36 7.68 -15.30
C PRO A 266 28.70 9.15 -15.00
N TYR A 267 27.92 10.07 -15.52
CA TYR A 267 28.16 11.51 -15.35
C TYR A 267 28.00 11.99 -13.89
N ASP A 268 27.38 11.20 -13.02
CA ASP A 268 27.21 11.41 -11.59
C ASP A 268 28.12 10.47 -10.75
N ASP A 269 29.24 10.04 -11.35
CA ASP A 269 30.20 9.20 -10.66
C ASP A 269 30.71 9.87 -9.38
N ASP A 270 30.88 9.05 -8.36
CA ASP A 270 31.53 9.40 -7.12
C ASP A 270 32.92 8.76 -7.11
N PRO A 271 34.00 9.54 -7.19
CA PRO A 271 35.37 9.02 -7.22
C PRO A 271 35.74 8.13 -6.03
N GLU A 272 35.11 8.35 -4.88
CA GLU A 272 35.32 7.57 -3.65
C GLU A 272 34.50 6.26 -3.64
N SER A 273 33.57 6.08 -4.58
CA SER A 273 32.75 4.88 -4.64
C SER A 273 33.58 3.67 -5.06
N LYS A 274 33.44 2.59 -4.30
CA LYS A 274 34.05 1.28 -4.59
C LYS A 274 33.18 0.39 -5.47
N SER A 275 31.96 0.82 -5.77
CA SER A 275 31.02 0.04 -6.58
C SER A 275 30.30 0.92 -7.58
N VAL A 276 29.87 0.34 -8.67
CA VAL A 276 29.09 1.01 -9.70
C VAL A 276 27.87 0.17 -10.05
N ARG A 277 26.77 0.83 -10.40
CA ARG A 277 25.59 0.14 -10.92
C ARG A 277 25.74 0.00 -12.42
N ILE A 278 25.54 -1.22 -12.93
CA ILE A 278 25.57 -1.52 -14.36
C ILE A 278 24.28 -2.21 -14.81
N GLY A 279 23.95 -2.08 -16.07
CA GLY A 279 22.87 -2.78 -16.74
C GLY A 279 23.27 -3.19 -18.14
N PHE A 280 22.79 -4.35 -18.60
CA PHE A 280 23.03 -4.82 -19.96
C PHE A 280 22.02 -4.17 -20.91
N ILE A 281 22.48 -3.23 -21.72
CA ILE A 281 21.63 -2.38 -22.55
C ILE A 281 22.12 -2.44 -23.98
N GLN A 282 21.25 -2.92 -24.86
CA GLN A 282 21.57 -3.01 -26.32
C GLN A 282 22.85 -3.82 -26.65
N GLY A 283 23.11 -4.87 -25.88
CA GLY A 283 24.25 -5.74 -26.12
C GLY A 283 25.57 -5.32 -25.45
N VAL A 284 25.53 -4.25 -24.63
CA VAL A 284 26.74 -3.77 -23.92
C VAL A 284 26.39 -3.45 -22.46
N TRP A 285 27.37 -3.60 -21.59
CA TRP A 285 27.29 -3.14 -20.21
C TRP A 285 27.46 -1.63 -20.13
N LEU A 286 26.50 -0.93 -19.55
CA LEU A 286 26.55 0.51 -19.33
C LEU A 286 26.36 0.81 -17.84
N ALA A 287 27.07 1.82 -17.36
CA ALA A 287 26.82 2.34 -16.03
C ALA A 287 25.47 3.07 -15.97
N VAL A 288 24.71 2.77 -14.94
CA VAL A 288 23.43 3.40 -14.68
C VAL A 288 23.61 4.47 -13.59
N PRO A 289 23.39 5.75 -13.91
CA PRO A 289 23.53 6.86 -12.96
C PRO A 289 22.73 6.65 -11.68
N SER A 290 23.38 6.89 -10.51
CA SER A 290 22.79 6.60 -9.20
C SER A 290 21.71 7.60 -8.78
N GLY A 291 21.76 8.81 -9.29
CA GLY A 291 20.88 9.90 -8.91
C GLY A 291 21.28 10.62 -7.61
N ARG A 292 22.39 10.27 -7.02
CA ARG A 292 22.92 11.03 -5.88
C ARG A 292 23.51 12.35 -6.39
N LYS A 293 23.10 13.43 -5.78
CA LYS A 293 23.85 14.67 -5.64
C LYS A 293 24.29 14.76 -4.21
#